data_3caf0344be372ad81f5f90d7c34b8746
#
_entry.id   3caf0344be372ad81f5f90d7c34b8746
#
_cell.length_a   1.000
_cell.length_b   1.000
_cell.length_c   1.000
_cell.angle_alpha   90.00
_cell.angle_beta   90.00
_cell.angle_gamma   90.00
#
_symmetry.space_group_name_H-M   'P 1'
#
loop_
_entity.id
_entity.type
_entity.pdbx_description
1 polymer ?
#
loop_
_entity_poly.entity_id
_entity_poly.type
_entity_poly.pdbx_seq_one_letter_code
_entity_poly.pdbx_strand_id
1 'polypeptide(L)'
;MAEQPRIPYWHIWTDDDGVSHQTRCELDQWEWKGVGDAAAQWNNQQATGEATEVFTVQPVGWVGEWHENPAPQWIVPLSGRWWVEAMDGTRVEMGPGGISLGEDQNCIADATGRKGHRAGTIGEQPAVLMTVRMHVPPVRRPCHFK
;
A
#
# COMPACT_ATOMS: atom_id res chain seq x y z
N MET A 1 -14.47 18.94 -20.25
CA MET A 1 -13.63 17.84 -19.70
C MET A 1 -13.69 17.90 -18.19
N ALA A 2 -13.85 16.78 -17.54
CA ALA A 2 -13.87 16.72 -16.08
C ALA A 2 -12.50 17.14 -15.50
N GLU A 3 -12.51 17.63 -14.27
CA GLU A 3 -11.28 17.93 -13.55
C GLU A 3 -10.44 16.66 -13.37
N GLN A 4 -9.11 16.80 -13.44
CA GLN A 4 -8.18 15.70 -13.25
C GLN A 4 -8.33 15.13 -11.84
N PRO A 5 -8.50 13.80 -11.70
CA PRO A 5 -8.71 13.20 -10.39
C PRO A 5 -7.46 13.20 -9.52
N ARG A 6 -7.66 13.05 -8.22
CA ARG A 6 -6.61 12.80 -7.24
C ARG A 6 -7.04 11.63 -6.38
N ILE A 7 -6.25 10.56 -6.35
CA ILE A 7 -6.54 9.39 -5.55
C ILE A 7 -5.50 9.26 -4.44
N PRO A 8 -5.92 9.39 -3.16
CA PRO A 8 -4.99 9.25 -2.05
C PRO A 8 -4.58 7.80 -1.84
N TYR A 9 -3.33 7.62 -1.40
CA TYR A 9 -2.85 6.34 -0.90
C TYR A 9 -1.91 6.55 0.28
N TRP A 10 -1.77 5.53 1.13
CA TRP A 10 -0.80 5.51 2.21
C TRP A 10 0.42 4.74 1.76
N HIS A 11 1.58 5.38 1.83
CA HIS A 11 2.85 4.80 1.44
C HIS A 11 3.66 4.45 2.70
N ILE A 12 3.87 3.17 2.94
CA ILE A 12 4.84 2.73 3.94
C ILE A 12 6.19 2.53 3.24
N TRP A 13 7.22 3.18 3.76
CA TRP A 13 8.54 3.24 3.13
C TRP A 13 9.64 3.24 4.20
N THR A 14 10.86 2.89 3.83
CA THR A 14 12.02 2.80 4.73
C THR A 14 12.95 3.97 4.47
N ASP A 15 13.33 4.69 5.51
CA ASP A 15 14.31 5.78 5.43
C ASP A 15 15.75 5.27 5.41
N ASP A 16 16.71 6.20 5.34
CA ASP A 16 18.14 5.85 5.27
C ASP A 16 18.68 5.26 6.58
N ASP A 17 17.98 5.45 7.69
CA ASP A 17 18.33 4.87 9.00
C ASP A 17 17.69 3.47 9.21
N GLY A 18 16.95 2.97 8.22
CA GLY A 18 16.29 1.68 8.29
C GLY A 18 14.97 1.69 9.07
N VAL A 19 14.38 2.86 9.29
CA VAL A 19 13.11 3.02 9.99
C VAL A 19 11.97 3.16 9.00
N SER A 20 10.88 2.42 9.20
CA SER A 20 9.70 2.54 8.37
C SER A 20 8.79 3.69 8.82
N HIS A 21 8.22 4.36 7.83
CA HIS A 21 7.30 5.49 7.97
C HIS A 21 6.04 5.26 7.14
N GLN A 22 4.97 5.97 7.46
CA GLN A 22 3.79 6.03 6.59
C GLN A 22 3.50 7.48 6.22
N THR A 23 3.39 7.75 4.92
CA THR A 23 3.12 9.07 4.36
C THR A 23 1.89 8.99 3.48
N ARG A 24 0.98 9.97 3.62
CA ARG A 24 -0.17 10.09 2.74
C ARG A 24 0.25 10.75 1.44
N CYS A 25 0.02 10.06 0.34
CA CYS A 25 0.40 10.46 -1.01
C CYS A 25 -0.83 10.53 -1.92
N GLU A 26 -0.66 11.01 -3.15
CA GLU A 26 -1.73 11.06 -4.14
C GLU A 26 -1.23 10.60 -5.50
N LEU A 27 -2.06 9.83 -6.20
CA LEU A 27 -1.92 9.63 -7.63
C LEU A 27 -2.56 10.86 -8.30
N ASP A 28 -1.76 11.66 -8.97
CA ASP A 28 -2.16 12.94 -9.52
C ASP A 28 -1.73 13.17 -10.98
N GLN A 29 -1.15 12.17 -11.63
CA GLN A 29 -0.75 12.22 -13.04
C GLN A 29 -1.66 11.32 -13.87
N TRP A 30 -2.55 11.94 -14.63
CA TRP A 30 -3.60 11.24 -15.36
C TRP A 30 -3.59 11.60 -16.83
N GLU A 31 -3.94 10.65 -17.67
CA GLU A 31 -4.12 10.81 -19.10
C GLU A 31 -5.58 10.59 -19.48
N TRP A 32 -6.14 11.52 -20.24
CA TRP A 32 -7.51 11.42 -20.75
C TRP A 32 -7.49 10.69 -22.09
N LYS A 33 -7.83 9.42 -22.10
CA LYS A 33 -7.87 8.59 -23.32
C LYS A 33 -8.79 7.41 -23.19
N GLY A 34 -9.17 6.86 -24.34
CA GLY A 34 -9.87 5.58 -24.39
C GLY A 34 -8.91 4.41 -24.13
N VAL A 35 -9.46 3.33 -23.61
CA VAL A 35 -8.77 2.04 -23.49
C VAL A 35 -9.42 1.09 -24.49
N GLY A 36 -8.66 0.62 -25.50
CA GLY A 36 -9.23 -0.08 -26.63
C GLY A 36 -10.25 0.80 -27.37
N ASP A 37 -11.44 0.30 -27.62
CA ASP A 37 -12.53 1.01 -28.30
C ASP A 37 -13.47 1.75 -27.33
N ALA A 38 -13.10 1.85 -26.05
CA ALA A 38 -13.93 2.53 -25.06
C ALA A 38 -13.87 4.05 -25.20
N ALA A 39 -14.90 4.74 -24.72
CA ALA A 39 -14.90 6.20 -24.61
C ALA A 39 -13.75 6.66 -23.72
N ALA A 40 -13.27 7.90 -23.95
CA ALA A 40 -12.18 8.46 -23.15
C ALA A 40 -12.55 8.57 -21.66
N GLN A 41 -11.57 8.29 -20.83
CA GLN A 41 -11.64 8.35 -19.37
C GLN A 41 -10.26 8.68 -18.80
N TRP A 42 -10.19 9.05 -17.54
CA TRP A 42 -8.93 9.30 -16.88
C TRP A 42 -8.22 7.99 -16.54
N ASN A 43 -6.96 7.86 -16.97
CA ASN A 43 -6.12 6.70 -16.69
C ASN A 43 -4.80 7.14 -16.06
N ASN A 44 -4.39 6.43 -15.02
CA ASN A 44 -3.06 6.54 -14.43
C ASN A 44 -2.41 5.16 -14.57
N GLN A 45 -1.58 5.00 -15.58
CA GLN A 45 -0.86 3.76 -15.81
C GLN A 45 0.48 3.79 -15.10
N GLN A 46 0.65 2.90 -14.15
CA GLN A 46 1.93 2.66 -13.52
C GLN A 46 2.85 1.86 -14.45
N ALA A 47 4.12 1.68 -14.05
CA ALA A 47 5.08 0.92 -14.84
C ALA A 47 4.59 -0.49 -15.12
N THR A 48 4.91 -1.01 -16.29
CA THR A 48 4.65 -2.41 -16.67
C THR A 48 5.76 -3.32 -16.14
N GLY A 49 5.43 -4.57 -15.85
CA GLY A 49 6.39 -5.55 -15.38
C GLY A 49 5.69 -6.80 -14.86
N GLU A 50 6.47 -7.72 -14.31
CA GLU A 50 5.93 -8.90 -13.66
C GLU A 50 5.27 -8.51 -12.34
N ALA A 51 4.13 -9.15 -12.06
CA ALA A 51 3.40 -8.97 -10.81
C ALA A 51 2.84 -10.30 -10.33
N THR A 52 2.67 -10.40 -9.00
CA THR A 52 1.97 -11.50 -8.36
C THR A 52 0.73 -10.96 -7.68
N GLU A 53 -0.43 -11.50 -8.03
CA GLU A 53 -1.70 -11.17 -7.38
C GLU A 53 -1.94 -12.12 -6.21
N VAL A 54 -2.30 -11.56 -5.06
CA VAL A 54 -2.59 -12.33 -3.84
C VAL A 54 -3.90 -11.82 -3.25
N PHE A 55 -4.81 -12.75 -2.95
CA PHE A 55 -6.01 -12.44 -2.16
C PHE A 55 -5.83 -12.98 -0.76
N THR A 56 -6.04 -12.13 0.24
CA THR A 56 -5.81 -12.47 1.65
C THR A 56 -7.06 -12.20 2.45
N VAL A 57 -7.38 -13.11 3.35
CA VAL A 57 -8.42 -12.91 4.37
C VAL A 57 -7.75 -12.88 5.73
N GLN A 58 -7.84 -11.76 6.41
CA GLN A 58 -7.43 -11.61 7.80
C GLN A 58 -8.66 -11.85 8.68
N PRO A 59 -8.70 -12.93 9.47
CA PRO A 59 -9.86 -13.23 10.31
C PRO A 59 -10.15 -12.13 11.33
N VAL A 60 -11.34 -12.13 11.88
CA VAL A 60 -11.69 -11.27 13.02
C VAL A 60 -10.68 -11.50 14.15
N GLY A 61 -10.14 -10.40 14.70
CA GLY A 61 -9.16 -10.44 15.79
C GLY A 61 -7.73 -10.81 15.37
N TRP A 62 -7.48 -10.99 14.07
CA TRP A 62 -6.12 -11.28 13.60
C TRP A 62 -5.18 -10.10 13.84
N VAL A 63 -4.00 -10.40 14.36
CA VAL A 63 -2.89 -9.45 14.49
C VAL A 63 -1.63 -10.16 14.02
N GLY A 64 -0.95 -9.55 13.04
CA GLY A 64 0.29 -10.09 12.50
C GLY A 64 1.52 -9.68 13.30
N GLU A 65 2.61 -10.42 13.09
CA GLU A 65 3.91 -10.09 13.65
C GLU A 65 4.57 -8.95 12.84
N TRP A 66 5.55 -8.29 13.46
CA TRP A 66 6.37 -7.31 12.75
C TRP A 66 7.12 -7.98 11.60
N HIS A 67 6.97 -7.46 10.39
CA HIS A 67 7.63 -7.98 9.19
C HIS A 67 7.63 -6.93 8.08
N GLU A 68 8.53 -7.06 7.13
CA GLU A 68 8.56 -6.27 5.91
C GLU A 68 7.58 -6.82 4.86
N ASN A 69 7.10 -5.98 3.96
CA ASN A 69 6.51 -6.48 2.73
C ASN A 69 7.59 -7.24 1.94
N PRO A 70 7.27 -8.37 1.30
CA PRO A 70 8.30 -9.17 0.59
C PRO A 70 8.88 -8.48 -0.64
N ALA A 71 8.11 -7.58 -1.25
CA ALA A 71 8.49 -6.71 -2.35
C ALA A 71 7.52 -5.52 -2.36
N PRO A 72 7.81 -4.43 -3.10
CA PRO A 72 6.84 -3.35 -3.25
C PRO A 72 5.50 -3.86 -3.75
N GLN A 73 4.41 -3.53 -3.05
CA GLN A 73 3.10 -4.06 -3.38
C GLN A 73 1.97 -3.09 -3.05
N TRP A 74 1.01 -3.00 -3.97
CA TRP A 74 -0.26 -2.37 -3.70
C TRP A 74 -1.15 -3.30 -2.89
N ILE A 75 -1.78 -2.78 -1.85
CA ILE A 75 -2.73 -3.51 -1.02
C ILE A 75 -4.05 -2.77 -1.02
N VAL A 76 -5.08 -3.44 -1.52
CA VAL A 76 -6.40 -2.86 -1.75
C VAL A 76 -7.43 -3.59 -0.88
N PRO A 77 -8.00 -2.94 0.14
CA PRO A 77 -9.09 -3.53 0.91
C PRO A 77 -10.35 -3.68 0.05
N LEU A 78 -10.87 -4.89 -0.01
CA LEU A 78 -12.10 -5.22 -0.74
C LEU A 78 -13.31 -5.20 0.18
N SER A 79 -13.17 -5.67 1.43
CA SER A 79 -14.19 -5.62 2.46
C SER A 79 -13.56 -5.68 3.84
N GLY A 80 -14.32 -5.28 4.85
CA GLY A 80 -13.81 -5.16 6.20
C GLY A 80 -12.84 -3.99 6.35
N ARG A 81 -12.14 -3.94 7.47
CA ARG A 81 -11.17 -2.88 7.79
C ARG A 81 -9.94 -3.48 8.44
N TRP A 82 -8.80 -2.86 8.22
CA TRP A 82 -7.52 -3.24 8.81
C TRP A 82 -6.71 -2.02 9.22
N TRP A 83 -5.73 -2.20 10.06
CA TRP A 83 -4.77 -1.18 10.45
C TRP A 83 -3.35 -1.63 10.14
N VAL A 84 -2.48 -0.65 9.90
CA VAL A 84 -1.04 -0.85 9.67
C VAL A 84 -0.28 0.10 10.58
N GLU A 85 0.71 -0.40 11.30
CA GLU A 85 1.58 0.37 12.17
C GLU A 85 3.03 0.25 11.68
N ALA A 86 3.67 1.40 11.46
CA ALA A 86 5.08 1.48 11.08
C ALA A 86 5.98 1.59 12.31
N MET A 87 7.30 1.42 12.09
CA MET A 87 8.29 1.51 13.16
C MET A 87 8.36 2.89 13.82
N ASP A 88 8.00 3.96 13.10
CA ASP A 88 7.93 5.31 13.64
C ASP A 88 6.72 5.57 14.55
N GLY A 89 5.88 4.56 14.76
CA GLY A 89 4.66 4.65 15.57
C GLY A 89 3.42 5.12 14.81
N THR A 90 3.53 5.50 13.54
CA THR A 90 2.38 5.89 12.71
C THR A 90 1.46 4.70 12.50
N ARG A 91 0.20 4.84 12.87
CA ARG A 91 -0.83 3.82 12.67
C ARG A 91 -1.94 4.37 11.78
N VAL A 92 -2.24 3.64 10.73
CA VAL A 92 -3.26 4.01 9.73
C VAL A 92 -4.33 2.92 9.67
N GLU A 93 -5.57 3.34 9.68
CA GLU A 93 -6.74 2.47 9.51
C GLU A 93 -7.32 2.65 8.11
N MET A 94 -7.61 1.55 7.43
CA MET A 94 -8.11 1.56 6.06
C MET A 94 -9.23 0.54 5.87
N GLY A 95 -10.18 0.91 5.02
CA GLY A 95 -11.24 0.04 4.52
C GLY A 95 -11.40 0.23 3.01
N PRO A 96 -12.48 -0.28 2.41
CA PRO A 96 -12.74 -0.08 0.98
C PRO A 96 -12.64 1.39 0.57
N GLY A 97 -11.87 1.65 -0.51
CA GLY A 97 -11.51 3.00 -0.94
C GLY A 97 -10.19 3.51 -0.40
N GLY A 98 -9.62 2.90 0.63
CA GLY A 98 -8.27 3.16 1.12
C GLY A 98 -7.26 2.24 0.44
N ILE A 99 -6.12 2.77 0.00
CA ILE A 99 -5.09 2.01 -0.69
C ILE A 99 -3.78 2.18 0.07
N SER A 100 -3.05 1.08 0.25
CA SER A 100 -1.71 1.07 0.82
C SER A 100 -0.68 0.66 -0.23
N LEU A 101 0.45 1.35 -0.26
CA LEU A 101 1.64 0.90 -0.97
C LEU A 101 2.66 0.42 0.07
N GLY A 102 2.91 -0.89 0.09
CA GLY A 102 3.86 -1.51 0.99
C GLY A 102 5.26 -1.56 0.39
N GLU A 103 6.14 -0.66 0.82
CA GLU A 103 7.50 -0.54 0.30
C GLU A 103 8.52 -0.37 1.44
N ASP A 104 8.32 -1.11 2.52
CA ASP A 104 9.13 -1.04 3.73
C ASP A 104 10.27 -2.06 3.78
N GLN A 105 10.79 -2.45 2.64
CA GLN A 105 11.94 -3.33 2.55
C GLN A 105 13.21 -2.66 3.08
N ASN A 106 14.18 -3.46 3.51
CA ASN A 106 15.49 -3.02 3.99
C ASN A 106 15.44 -2.20 5.29
N CYS A 107 14.49 -2.49 6.16
CA CYS A 107 14.50 -1.98 7.51
C CYS A 107 15.66 -2.56 8.33
N ILE A 108 16.09 -1.81 9.34
CA ILE A 108 17.00 -2.28 10.38
C ILE A 108 16.16 -2.48 11.63
N ALA A 109 16.20 -3.69 12.21
CA ALA A 109 15.45 -3.98 13.42
C ALA A 109 15.85 -3.02 14.54
N ASP A 110 14.84 -2.49 15.27
CA ASP A 110 15.10 -1.64 16.42
C ASP A 110 15.55 -2.45 17.65
N ALA A 111 15.81 -1.77 18.77
CA ALA A 111 16.28 -2.41 20.00
C ALA A 111 15.32 -3.46 20.56
N THR A 112 14.05 -3.43 20.18
CA THR A 112 13.03 -4.41 20.56
C THR A 112 12.81 -5.50 19.51
N GLY A 113 13.56 -5.47 18.40
CA GLY A 113 13.46 -6.42 17.30
C GLY A 113 12.37 -6.13 16.29
N ARG A 114 11.72 -4.96 16.35
CA ARG A 114 10.68 -4.58 15.38
C ARG A 114 11.30 -4.16 14.07
N LYS A 115 10.69 -4.61 12.98
CA LYS A 115 11.18 -4.42 11.63
C LYS A 115 10.01 -4.41 10.66
N GLY A 116 9.98 -3.45 9.74
CA GLY A 116 8.89 -3.32 8.78
C GLY A 116 7.63 -2.72 9.41
N HIS A 117 6.59 -3.48 9.45
CA HIS A 117 5.29 -3.08 9.99
C HIS A 117 4.61 -4.27 10.67
N ARG A 118 3.55 -3.97 11.38
CA ARG A 118 2.55 -4.96 11.77
C ARG A 118 1.17 -4.47 11.38
N ALA A 119 0.23 -5.38 11.29
CA ALA A 119 -1.13 -5.09 10.87
C ALA A 119 -2.13 -5.93 11.66
N GLY A 120 -3.38 -5.53 11.66
CA GLY A 120 -4.45 -6.26 12.31
C GLY A 120 -5.81 -5.94 11.72
N THR A 121 -6.76 -6.83 11.99
CA THR A 121 -8.15 -6.69 11.59
C THR A 121 -8.88 -5.75 12.55
N ILE A 122 -9.72 -4.87 12.01
CA ILE A 122 -10.58 -3.98 12.80
C ILE A 122 -12.01 -4.49 12.76
N GLY A 123 -12.66 -4.54 13.94
CA GLY A 123 -14.08 -4.81 14.06
C GLY A 123 -14.45 -6.29 13.98
N GLU A 124 -15.70 -6.54 13.64
CA GLU A 124 -16.35 -7.88 13.74
C GLU A 124 -16.49 -8.57 12.38
N GLN A 125 -15.82 -8.04 11.36
CA GLN A 125 -15.75 -8.64 10.03
C GLN A 125 -14.30 -8.95 9.67
N PRO A 126 -14.02 -10.03 8.93
CA PRO A 126 -12.69 -10.26 8.41
C PRO A 126 -12.31 -9.15 7.42
N ALA A 127 -11.03 -8.80 7.36
CA ALA A 127 -10.50 -7.92 6.33
C ALA A 127 -10.11 -8.75 5.12
N VAL A 128 -10.69 -8.43 3.97
CA VAL A 128 -10.38 -9.07 2.70
C VAL A 128 -9.56 -8.11 1.86
N LEU A 129 -8.35 -8.52 1.50
CA LEU A 129 -7.38 -7.68 0.81
C LEU A 129 -6.99 -8.31 -0.53
N MET A 130 -6.82 -7.46 -1.55
CA MET A 130 -6.16 -7.83 -2.79
C MET A 130 -4.80 -7.14 -2.81
N THR A 131 -3.76 -7.90 -3.10
CA THR A 131 -2.38 -7.39 -3.20
C THR A 131 -1.86 -7.59 -4.61
N VAL A 132 -1.26 -6.55 -5.17
CA VAL A 132 -0.50 -6.63 -6.42
C VAL A 132 0.96 -6.39 -6.07
N ARG A 133 1.72 -7.47 -6.03
CA ARG A 133 3.15 -7.46 -5.71
C ARG A 133 3.95 -7.26 -6.97
N MET A 134 4.77 -6.21 -6.98
CA MET A 134 5.63 -5.86 -8.11
C MET A 134 7.02 -6.45 -7.90
N HIS A 135 7.58 -7.10 -8.92
CA HIS A 135 8.92 -7.66 -8.87
C HIS A 135 9.97 -6.61 -9.26
N VAL A 136 10.07 -5.57 -8.44
CA VAL A 136 10.97 -4.42 -8.63
C VAL A 136 11.70 -4.10 -7.34
N PRO A 137 12.89 -3.48 -7.40
CA PRO A 137 13.56 -3.02 -6.19
C PRO A 137 12.80 -1.84 -5.55
N PRO A 138 12.84 -1.70 -4.21
CA PRO A 138 12.22 -0.58 -3.53
C PRO A 138 12.95 0.74 -3.79
N VAL A 139 12.20 1.84 -3.74
CA VAL A 139 12.70 3.20 -3.79
C VAL A 139 12.55 3.82 -2.40
N ARG A 140 13.65 4.32 -1.82
CA ARG A 140 13.66 4.84 -0.44
C ARG A 140 13.27 6.32 -0.37
N ARG A 141 12.09 6.66 -0.84
CA ARG A 141 11.51 7.99 -0.67
C ARG A 141 10.00 7.92 -0.73
N PRO A 142 9.28 8.79 0.01
CA PRO A 142 7.83 8.78 -0.02
C PRO A 142 7.28 9.36 -1.33
N CYS A 143 6.07 8.91 -1.69
CA CYS A 143 5.26 9.50 -2.75
C CYS A 143 5.91 9.54 -4.14
N HIS A 144 6.72 8.55 -4.48
CA HIS A 144 7.33 8.50 -5.81
C HIS A 144 6.40 7.96 -6.90
N PHE A 145 5.30 7.28 -6.54
CA PHE A 145 4.20 6.99 -7.46
C PHE A 145 3.27 8.20 -7.54
N LYS A 146 2.96 8.66 -8.78
CA LYS A 146 2.19 9.89 -9.03
C LYS A 146 0.89 9.67 -9.82
#